data_fb9e8589de65b79d86cd77396267432d
#
_entry.id   fb9e8589de65b79d86cd77396267432d
#
_cell.length_a   1.000
_cell.length_b   1.000
_cell.length_c   1.000
_cell.angle_alpha   90.00
_cell.angle_beta   90.00
_cell.angle_gamma   90.00
#
_symmetry.space_group_name_H-M   'P 1'
#
loop_
_entity.id
_entity.type
_entity.pdbx_description
1 polymer ?
#
loop_
_entity_poly.entity_id
_entity_poly.type
_entity_poly.pdbx_seq_one_letter_code
_entity_poly.pdbx_strand_id
1 'polypeptide(L)'
;MIRILVVEDDKDLNRYAVLSLRNYGYEVIGCFNGKEALSEIEKNKFDMILSDVMMPEMDGFTFAEEVRTFDTTTPIIFLTAKEDKISKMTGYSLGIDDYITKPFDIDIVRMKIEAVLRRAKIESKKELTVGNLVINTEERTASVDGEELSLTVRVFDLLFKFLSYPKKTFTRSALMDEFWGYDSSATSRTVDVYIAKLREKTSVCNGFEITTVHGLGYKAVLK
;
A
#
# COMPACT_ATOMS: atom_id res chain seq x y z
N MET A 1 11.88 -2.25 13.85
CA MET A 1 10.67 -1.56 14.35
C MET A 1 10.32 -0.52 13.30
N ILE A 2 9.05 -0.35 12.93
CA ILE A 2 8.62 0.66 11.95
C ILE A 2 8.70 2.03 12.60
N ARG A 3 9.39 2.96 11.93
CA ARG A 3 9.60 4.32 12.39
C ARG A 3 8.73 5.31 11.59
N ILE A 4 7.91 6.08 12.29
CA ILE A 4 6.93 7.01 11.72
C ILE A 4 7.26 8.44 12.13
N LEU A 5 7.25 9.37 11.19
CA LEU A 5 7.30 10.80 11.44
C LEU A 5 5.87 11.35 11.40
N VAL A 6 5.46 12.06 12.43
CA VAL A 6 4.17 12.77 12.50
C VAL A 6 4.44 14.27 12.49
N VAL A 7 3.91 14.98 11.51
CA VAL A 7 4.08 16.43 11.35
C VAL A 7 2.70 17.08 11.47
N GLU A 8 2.45 17.79 12.56
CA GLU A 8 1.15 18.34 12.92
C GLU A 8 1.36 19.54 13.85
N ASP A 9 0.88 20.70 13.49
CA ASP A 9 1.09 21.94 14.25
C ASP A 9 0.19 22.06 15.50
N ASP A 10 -0.99 21.43 15.47
CA ASP A 10 -1.81 21.29 16.67
C ASP A 10 -1.14 20.35 17.68
N LYS A 11 -0.66 20.91 18.78
CA LYS A 11 0.12 20.18 19.80
C LYS A 11 -0.66 19.03 20.46
N ASP A 12 -1.96 19.19 20.64
CA ASP A 12 -2.80 18.18 21.29
C ASP A 12 -3.06 17.03 20.31
N LEU A 13 -3.33 17.34 19.04
CA LEU A 13 -3.52 16.34 17.99
C LEU A 13 -2.22 15.60 17.67
N ASN A 14 -1.08 16.31 17.59
CA ASN A 14 0.25 15.73 17.43
C ASN A 14 0.52 14.73 18.58
N ARG A 15 0.36 15.19 19.83
CA ARG A 15 0.59 14.33 21.00
C ARG A 15 -0.34 13.12 21.02
N TYR A 16 -1.61 13.30 20.68
CA TYR A 16 -2.57 12.19 20.57
C TYR A 16 -2.12 11.17 19.54
N ALA A 17 -1.79 11.61 18.33
CA ALA A 17 -1.33 10.73 17.26
C ALA A 17 -0.05 9.98 17.64
N VAL A 18 0.96 10.69 18.16
CA VAL A 18 2.24 10.11 18.59
C VAL A 18 2.05 9.05 19.67
N LEU A 19 1.31 9.36 20.75
CA LEU A 19 1.10 8.43 21.85
C LEU A 19 0.30 7.20 21.42
N SER A 20 -0.76 7.42 20.63
CA SER A 20 -1.61 6.34 20.16
C SER A 20 -0.85 5.39 19.23
N LEU A 21 -0.07 5.91 18.29
CA LEU A 21 0.74 5.08 17.39
C LEU A 21 1.86 4.35 18.13
N ARG A 22 2.47 4.95 19.16
CA ARG A 22 3.43 4.25 20.04
C ARG A 22 2.79 3.08 20.78
N ASN A 23 1.54 3.20 21.23
CA ASN A 23 0.81 2.11 21.87
C ASN A 23 0.55 0.93 20.91
N TYR A 24 0.53 1.16 19.61
CA TYR A 24 0.49 0.10 18.57
C TYR A 24 1.87 -0.49 18.23
N GLY A 25 2.93 -0.07 18.92
CA GLY A 25 4.28 -0.64 18.77
C GLY A 25 5.12 0.02 17.68
N TYR A 26 4.73 1.21 17.18
CA TYR A 26 5.57 2.01 16.28
C TYR A 26 6.58 2.85 17.06
N GLU A 27 7.74 3.10 16.46
CA GLU A 27 8.64 4.17 16.90
C GLU A 27 8.20 5.47 16.24
N VAL A 28 7.81 6.48 17.02
CA VAL A 28 7.18 7.68 16.47
C VAL A 28 7.89 8.94 16.94
N ILE A 29 8.25 9.81 15.99
CA ILE A 29 8.75 11.16 16.27
C ILE A 29 7.68 12.14 15.82
N GLY A 30 7.36 13.13 16.68
CA GLY A 30 6.42 14.22 16.38
C GLY A 30 7.17 15.51 16.13
N CYS A 31 6.82 16.23 15.06
CA CYS A 31 7.29 17.57 14.70
C CYS A 31 6.09 18.50 14.56
N PHE A 32 6.29 19.81 14.76
CA PHE A 32 5.21 20.78 14.75
C PHE A 32 5.13 21.62 13.47
N ASN A 33 6.08 21.45 12.57
CA ASN A 33 6.12 22.10 11.25
C ASN A 33 7.05 21.35 10.29
N GLY A 34 6.96 21.70 9.01
CA GLY A 34 7.76 21.05 7.98
C GLY A 34 9.27 21.24 8.13
N LYS A 35 9.74 22.38 8.70
CA LYS A 35 11.17 22.63 8.89
C LYS A 35 11.78 21.74 9.98
N GLU A 36 11.08 21.57 11.10
CA GLU A 36 11.47 20.58 12.12
C GLU A 36 11.53 19.18 11.54
N ALA A 37 10.52 18.83 10.75
CA ALA A 37 10.43 17.52 10.11
C ALA A 37 11.60 17.26 9.16
N LEU A 38 12.00 18.22 8.31
CA LEU A 38 13.17 18.09 7.45
C LEU A 38 14.45 17.88 8.27
N SER A 39 14.64 18.65 9.34
CA SER A 39 15.80 18.48 10.24
C SER A 39 15.83 17.11 10.91
N GLU A 40 14.68 16.50 11.18
CA GLU A 40 14.62 15.14 11.73
C GLU A 40 14.89 14.06 10.66
N ILE A 41 14.44 14.27 9.42
CA ILE A 41 14.72 13.35 8.29
C ILE A 41 16.21 13.32 7.95
N GLU A 42 16.94 14.44 8.09
CA GLU A 42 18.40 14.48 7.90
C GLU A 42 19.16 13.59 8.90
N LYS A 43 18.63 13.44 10.12
CA LYS A 43 19.28 12.69 11.21
C LYS A 43 18.80 11.23 11.30
N ASN A 44 17.58 10.98 10.85
CA ASN A 44 16.88 9.72 11.05
C ASN A 44 16.24 9.24 9.74
N LYS A 45 16.19 7.91 9.56
CA LYS A 45 15.38 7.31 8.50
C LYS A 45 14.00 6.95 9.05
N PHE A 46 13.00 7.20 8.23
CA PHE A 46 11.60 6.86 8.54
C PHE A 46 11.05 5.88 7.49
N ASP A 47 10.14 5.02 7.95
CA ASP A 47 9.42 4.09 7.07
C ASP A 47 8.10 4.69 6.56
N MET A 48 7.63 5.80 7.19
CA MET A 48 6.38 6.47 6.88
C MET A 48 6.38 7.90 7.41
N ILE A 49 5.74 8.80 6.66
CA ILE A 49 5.46 10.18 7.07
C ILE A 49 3.96 10.39 7.11
N LEU A 50 3.45 10.92 8.23
CA LEU A 50 2.10 11.45 8.36
C LEU A 50 2.23 12.97 8.50
N SER A 51 1.70 13.75 7.58
CA SER A 51 1.83 15.21 7.62
C SER A 51 0.48 15.90 7.50
N ASP A 52 0.23 16.88 8.35
CA ASP A 52 -0.83 17.84 8.04
C ASP A 52 -0.49 18.59 6.76
N VAL A 53 -1.52 18.98 6.04
CA VAL A 53 -1.42 19.83 4.86
C VAL A 53 -1.27 21.31 5.26
N MET A 54 -2.03 21.75 6.26
CA MET A 54 -2.12 23.15 6.64
C MET A 54 -1.30 23.42 7.91
N MET A 55 -0.04 23.80 7.73
CA MET A 55 0.87 24.12 8.83
C MET A 55 1.52 25.49 8.64
N PRO A 56 1.87 26.20 9.73
CA PRO A 56 2.63 27.45 9.66
C PRO A 56 4.06 27.20 9.19
N GLU A 57 4.71 28.24 8.71
CA GLU A 57 6.10 28.29 8.21
C GLU A 57 6.38 27.49 6.94
N MET A 58 5.97 26.24 6.89
CA MET A 58 6.09 25.33 5.75
C MET A 58 4.87 24.41 5.74
N ASP A 59 4.03 24.55 4.73
CA ASP A 59 2.86 23.69 4.54
C ASP A 59 3.26 22.26 4.11
N GLY A 60 2.28 21.33 4.22
CA GLY A 60 2.54 19.91 3.92
C GLY A 60 2.91 19.65 2.46
N PHE A 61 2.43 20.46 1.51
CA PHE A 61 2.79 20.30 0.10
C PHE A 61 4.25 20.70 -0.15
N THR A 62 4.66 21.88 0.31
CA THR A 62 6.04 22.35 0.24
C THR A 62 6.99 21.38 0.95
N PHE A 63 6.58 20.89 2.12
CA PHE A 63 7.33 19.86 2.85
C PHE A 63 7.49 18.56 2.03
N ALA A 64 6.42 18.05 1.43
CA ALA A 64 6.48 16.86 0.60
C ALA A 64 7.32 17.04 -0.66
N GLU A 65 7.24 18.20 -1.33
CA GLU A 65 8.12 18.55 -2.45
C GLU A 65 9.58 18.47 -2.06
N GLU A 66 9.96 19.12 -0.96
CA GLU A 66 11.34 19.08 -0.46
C GLU A 66 11.79 17.64 -0.16
N VAL A 67 10.96 16.84 0.54
CA VAL A 67 11.27 15.42 0.79
C VAL A 67 11.51 14.67 -0.52
N ARG A 68 10.67 14.86 -1.53
CA ARG A 68 10.76 14.14 -2.81
C ARG A 68 12.00 14.51 -3.64
N THR A 69 12.69 15.60 -3.34
CA THR A 69 13.97 15.93 -3.99
C THR A 69 15.09 14.95 -3.65
N PHE A 70 15.04 14.31 -2.48
CA PHE A 70 16.06 13.38 -2.00
C PHE A 70 15.53 11.99 -1.57
N ASP A 71 14.24 11.87 -1.31
CA ASP A 71 13.58 10.59 -0.97
C ASP A 71 12.28 10.41 -1.75
N THR A 72 12.32 9.59 -2.78
CA THR A 72 11.19 9.28 -3.64
C THR A 72 10.40 8.05 -3.16
N THR A 73 10.87 7.37 -2.11
CA THR A 73 10.41 6.03 -1.71
C THR A 73 9.65 5.98 -0.41
N THR A 74 9.98 6.82 0.57
CA THR A 74 9.26 6.85 1.86
C THR A 74 7.82 7.30 1.65
N PRO A 75 6.84 6.47 2.02
CA PRO A 75 5.43 6.80 1.85
C PRO A 75 5.02 8.02 2.68
N ILE A 76 4.17 8.88 2.09
CA ILE A 76 3.61 10.05 2.74
C ILE A 76 2.08 9.94 2.72
N ILE A 77 1.46 10.05 3.90
CA ILE A 77 0.02 10.18 4.06
C ILE A 77 -0.29 11.58 4.56
N PHE A 78 -1.19 12.29 3.89
CA PHE A 78 -1.65 13.59 4.35
C PHE A 78 -2.83 13.48 5.31
N LEU A 79 -2.75 14.25 6.40
CA LEU A 79 -3.86 14.54 7.31
C LEU A 79 -4.49 15.87 6.85
N THR A 80 -5.77 15.90 6.50
CA THR A 80 -6.38 17.11 5.90
C THR A 80 -7.79 17.36 6.41
N ALA A 81 -8.18 18.62 6.52
CA ALA A 81 -9.57 18.98 6.72
C ALA A 81 -10.40 18.68 5.46
N LYS A 82 -11.68 18.42 5.64
CA LYS A 82 -12.62 17.76 4.72
C LYS A 82 -12.96 18.55 3.50
N GLU A 83 -12.31 19.20 2.70
CA GLU A 83 -12.94 19.89 1.52
C GLU A 83 -12.01 20.43 0.43
N ASP A 84 -10.90 19.80 0.15
CA ASP A 84 -10.13 20.32 -0.96
C ASP A 84 -9.83 19.26 -2.05
N LYS A 85 -10.73 19.21 -3.05
CA LYS A 85 -10.49 18.39 -4.26
C LYS A 85 -9.23 18.83 -5.02
N ILE A 86 -8.87 20.11 -4.96
CA ILE A 86 -7.71 20.68 -5.63
C ILE A 86 -6.44 20.20 -4.93
N SER A 87 -6.42 20.24 -3.60
CA SER A 87 -5.32 19.70 -2.78
C SER A 87 -5.06 18.22 -3.05
N LYS A 88 -6.12 17.42 -3.25
CA LYS A 88 -5.96 15.99 -3.57
C LYS A 88 -5.32 15.77 -4.94
N MET A 89 -5.69 16.53 -5.96
CA MET A 89 -5.08 16.42 -7.30
C MET A 89 -3.61 16.85 -7.29
N THR A 90 -3.27 17.93 -6.59
CA THR A 90 -1.89 18.40 -6.42
C THR A 90 -1.03 17.39 -5.67
N GLY A 91 -1.56 16.80 -4.59
CA GLY A 91 -0.82 15.82 -3.81
C GLY A 91 -0.54 14.52 -4.55
N TYR A 92 -1.46 14.01 -5.39
CA TYR A 92 -1.16 12.84 -6.21
C TYR A 92 -0.04 13.07 -7.22
N SER A 93 0.09 14.29 -7.77
CA SER A 93 1.20 14.65 -8.65
C SER A 93 2.56 14.73 -7.93
N LEU A 94 2.54 14.92 -6.59
CA LEU A 94 3.70 14.93 -5.72
C LEU A 94 4.08 13.55 -5.16
N GLY A 95 3.38 12.48 -5.58
CA GLY A 95 3.67 11.14 -5.10
C GLY A 95 3.24 10.90 -3.66
N ILE A 96 2.07 11.45 -3.26
CA ILE A 96 1.43 11.17 -1.97
C ILE A 96 0.65 9.85 -2.07
N ASP A 97 0.81 8.99 -1.07
CA ASP A 97 0.31 7.62 -1.10
C ASP A 97 -1.15 7.50 -0.65
N ASP A 98 -1.61 8.35 0.28
CA ASP A 98 -3.00 8.36 0.75
C ASP A 98 -3.34 9.66 1.50
N TYR A 99 -4.64 9.82 1.82
CA TYR A 99 -5.20 10.94 2.59
C TYR A 99 -6.07 10.44 3.73
N ILE A 100 -6.03 11.15 4.85
CA ILE A 100 -6.89 10.94 6.01
C ILE A 100 -7.56 12.26 6.35
N THR A 101 -8.90 12.26 6.38
CA THR A 101 -9.66 13.46 6.71
C THR A 101 -9.77 13.65 8.22
N LYS A 102 -9.54 14.87 8.69
CA LYS A 102 -9.78 15.28 10.08
C LYS A 102 -11.28 15.59 10.30
N PRO A 103 -11.88 15.26 11.45
CA PRO A 103 -11.29 14.47 12.53
C PRO A 103 -11.16 13.00 12.15
N PHE A 104 -10.10 12.33 12.62
CA PHE A 104 -9.82 10.94 12.30
C PHE A 104 -9.87 10.03 13.53
N ASP A 105 -10.23 8.79 13.28
CA ASP A 105 -10.07 7.69 14.23
C ASP A 105 -8.67 7.09 14.06
N ILE A 106 -7.95 6.91 15.16
CA ILE A 106 -6.58 6.39 15.15
C ILE A 106 -6.49 4.96 14.63
N ASP A 107 -7.55 4.15 14.78
CA ASP A 107 -7.62 2.82 14.20
C ASP A 107 -7.65 2.87 12.67
N ILE A 108 -8.37 3.85 12.10
CA ILE A 108 -8.39 4.09 10.65
C ILE A 108 -7.01 4.54 10.17
N VAL A 109 -6.33 5.43 10.92
CA VAL A 109 -4.95 5.86 10.63
C VAL A 109 -4.03 4.64 10.59
N ARG A 110 -4.07 3.78 11.62
CA ARG A 110 -3.27 2.55 11.69
C ARG A 110 -3.53 1.63 10.51
N MET A 111 -4.80 1.37 10.17
CA MET A 111 -5.15 0.52 9.03
C MET A 111 -4.60 1.06 7.71
N LYS A 112 -4.64 2.37 7.50
CA LYS A 112 -4.06 3.02 6.31
C LYS A 112 -2.54 2.94 6.29
N ILE A 113 -1.87 3.19 7.42
CA ILE A 113 -0.42 3.00 7.57
C ILE A 113 -0.02 1.57 7.17
N GLU A 114 -0.69 0.56 7.73
CA GLU A 114 -0.41 -0.85 7.41
C GLU A 114 -0.62 -1.16 5.92
N ALA A 115 -1.68 -0.60 5.32
CA ALA A 115 -1.97 -0.80 3.92
C ALA A 115 -0.91 -0.16 3.00
N VAL A 116 -0.51 1.07 3.30
CA VAL A 116 0.50 1.81 2.52
C VAL A 116 1.89 1.18 2.69
N LEU A 117 2.31 0.89 3.93
CA LEU A 117 3.60 0.22 4.19
C LEU A 117 3.70 -1.14 3.51
N ARG A 118 2.61 -1.89 3.48
CA ARG A 118 2.58 -3.18 2.78
C ARG A 118 2.77 -2.98 1.27
N ARG A 119 2.13 -1.98 0.67
CA ARG A 119 2.28 -1.61 -0.74
C ARG A 119 3.70 -1.17 -1.04
N ALA A 120 4.24 -0.24 -0.27
CA ALA A 120 5.61 0.25 -0.40
C ALA A 120 6.66 -0.86 -0.26
N LYS A 121 6.47 -1.80 0.69
CA LYS A 121 7.35 -2.97 0.84
C LYS A 121 7.28 -3.94 -0.33
N ILE A 122 6.13 -4.05 -0.98
CA ILE A 122 5.95 -4.87 -2.18
C ILE A 122 6.60 -4.18 -3.38
N GLU A 123 6.36 -2.87 -3.55
CA GLU A 123 6.92 -2.07 -4.64
C GLU A 123 8.46 -1.92 -4.53
N SER A 124 9.00 -1.85 -3.31
CA SER A 124 10.45 -1.81 -3.09
C SER A 124 11.15 -3.15 -3.40
N LYS A 125 10.41 -4.25 -3.45
CA LYS A 125 10.90 -5.52 -3.94
C LYS A 125 10.56 -5.60 -5.43
N LYS A 126 11.54 -5.28 -6.28
CA LYS A 126 11.45 -5.54 -7.74
C LYS A 126 11.05 -6.97 -8.05
N GLU A 127 11.31 -7.88 -7.12
CA GLU A 127 11.01 -9.29 -7.23
C GLU A 127 10.29 -9.84 -5.99
N LEU A 128 9.23 -10.60 -6.22
CA LEU A 128 8.54 -11.38 -5.19
C LEU A 128 8.83 -12.85 -5.42
N THR A 129 9.56 -13.48 -4.49
CA THR A 129 9.90 -14.91 -4.58
C THR A 129 9.01 -15.73 -3.64
N VAL A 130 8.37 -16.78 -4.16
CA VAL A 130 7.54 -17.72 -3.42
C VAL A 130 7.83 -19.15 -3.86
N GLY A 131 8.59 -19.90 -3.06
CA GLY A 131 9.12 -21.20 -3.48
C GLY A 131 10.02 -21.05 -4.70
N ASN A 132 9.73 -21.79 -5.77
CA ASN A 132 10.46 -21.71 -7.05
C ASN A 132 9.90 -20.65 -8.02
N LEU A 133 8.85 -19.88 -7.62
CA LEU A 133 8.29 -18.80 -8.42
C LEU A 133 9.00 -17.49 -8.09
N VAL A 134 9.42 -16.75 -9.11
CA VAL A 134 9.91 -15.37 -9.04
C VAL A 134 9.02 -14.50 -9.91
N ILE A 135 8.44 -13.45 -9.32
CA ILE A 135 7.63 -12.44 -10.01
C ILE A 135 8.43 -11.14 -10.07
N ASN A 136 8.70 -10.64 -11.28
CA ASN A 136 9.25 -9.29 -11.47
C ASN A 136 8.09 -8.30 -11.62
N THR A 137 8.02 -7.35 -10.70
CA THR A 137 6.90 -6.39 -10.64
C THR A 137 7.04 -5.25 -11.63
N GLU A 138 8.28 -4.88 -12.02
CA GLU A 138 8.55 -3.83 -13.01
C GLU A 138 8.28 -4.34 -14.43
N GLU A 139 8.82 -5.49 -14.76
CA GLU A 139 8.66 -6.12 -16.10
C GLU A 139 7.30 -6.80 -16.27
N ARG A 140 6.58 -7.02 -15.15
CA ARG A 140 5.30 -7.75 -15.10
C ARG A 140 5.43 -9.17 -15.65
N THR A 141 6.56 -9.81 -15.36
CA THR A 141 6.88 -11.18 -15.72
C THR A 141 6.88 -12.10 -14.50
N ALA A 142 6.69 -13.38 -14.73
CA ALA A 142 6.83 -14.42 -13.71
C ALA A 142 7.63 -15.59 -14.27
N SER A 143 8.56 -16.14 -13.48
CA SER A 143 9.36 -17.29 -13.87
C SER A 143 9.35 -18.37 -12.79
N VAL A 144 9.48 -19.62 -13.21
CA VAL A 144 9.60 -20.79 -12.33
C VAL A 144 10.90 -21.51 -12.70
N ASP A 145 11.78 -21.69 -11.70
CA ASP A 145 13.11 -22.26 -11.88
C ASP A 145 13.92 -21.59 -13.03
N GLY A 146 13.67 -20.28 -13.25
CA GLY A 146 14.33 -19.48 -14.30
C GLY A 146 13.64 -19.49 -15.67
N GLU A 147 12.61 -20.30 -15.88
CA GLU A 147 11.81 -20.33 -17.11
C GLU A 147 10.58 -19.41 -16.98
N GLU A 148 10.38 -18.52 -17.96
CA GLU A 148 9.27 -17.57 -17.94
C GLU A 148 7.91 -18.25 -18.14
N LEU A 149 6.96 -17.93 -17.27
CA LEU A 149 5.56 -18.34 -17.38
C LEU A 149 4.81 -17.43 -18.36
N SER A 150 4.27 -18.00 -19.41
CA SER A 150 3.39 -17.27 -20.33
C SER A 150 2.05 -16.96 -19.65
N LEU A 151 1.95 -15.78 -19.04
CA LEU A 151 0.75 -15.26 -18.38
C LEU A 151 0.12 -14.13 -19.19
N THR A 152 -1.20 -14.11 -19.23
CA THR A 152 -1.90 -12.90 -19.70
C THR A 152 -1.86 -11.83 -18.59
N VAL A 153 -1.97 -10.57 -18.97
CA VAL A 153 -1.96 -9.43 -18.03
C VAL A 153 -2.90 -9.69 -16.85
N ARG A 154 -4.12 -10.14 -17.10
CA ARG A 154 -5.11 -10.39 -16.06
C ARG A 154 -4.74 -11.56 -15.12
N VAL A 155 -4.14 -12.62 -15.66
CA VAL A 155 -3.67 -13.76 -14.84
C VAL A 155 -2.49 -13.34 -13.98
N PHE A 156 -1.58 -12.53 -14.53
CA PHE A 156 -0.48 -11.94 -13.77
C PHE A 156 -0.98 -11.08 -12.61
N ASP A 157 -1.95 -10.17 -12.87
CA ASP A 157 -2.51 -9.29 -11.85
C ASP A 157 -3.16 -10.08 -10.70
N LEU A 158 -3.90 -11.13 -11.03
CA LEU A 158 -4.49 -12.01 -10.03
C LEU A 158 -3.43 -12.75 -9.23
N LEU A 159 -2.41 -13.31 -9.88
CA LEU A 159 -1.28 -13.99 -9.24
C LEU A 159 -0.59 -13.06 -8.25
N PHE A 160 -0.21 -11.88 -8.72
CA PHE A 160 0.45 -10.87 -7.90
C PHE A 160 -0.43 -10.44 -6.71
N LYS A 161 -1.73 -10.19 -6.96
CA LYS A 161 -2.69 -9.85 -5.90
C LYS A 161 -2.75 -10.92 -4.82
N PHE A 162 -2.90 -12.18 -5.17
CA PHE A 162 -2.99 -13.27 -4.21
C PHE A 162 -1.71 -13.45 -3.40
N LEU A 163 -0.56 -13.36 -4.04
CA LEU A 163 0.74 -13.56 -3.38
C LEU A 163 1.20 -12.33 -2.59
N SER A 164 0.72 -11.15 -2.93
CA SER A 164 0.91 -9.94 -2.11
C SER A 164 0.12 -9.99 -0.79
N TYR A 165 -0.91 -10.81 -0.70
CA TYR A 165 -1.78 -10.92 0.47
C TYR A 165 -2.06 -12.39 0.83
N PRO A 166 -1.03 -13.17 1.19
CA PRO A 166 -1.22 -14.58 1.50
C PRO A 166 -2.18 -14.76 2.70
N LYS A 167 -2.98 -15.83 2.63
CA LYS A 167 -4.05 -16.18 3.59
C LYS A 167 -5.28 -15.26 3.57
N LYS A 168 -5.23 -14.07 2.96
CA LYS A 168 -6.41 -13.20 2.82
C LYS A 168 -7.39 -13.82 1.81
N THR A 169 -8.66 -13.90 2.20
CA THR A 169 -9.75 -14.31 1.31
C THR A 169 -10.26 -13.09 0.53
N PHE A 170 -10.31 -13.21 -0.78
CA PHE A 170 -10.92 -12.23 -1.67
C PHE A 170 -12.26 -12.79 -2.16
N THR A 171 -13.33 -12.02 -1.99
CA THR A 171 -14.65 -12.41 -2.51
C THR A 171 -14.68 -12.31 -4.03
N ARG A 172 -15.58 -13.05 -4.68
CA ARG A 172 -15.75 -12.95 -6.14
C ARG A 172 -16.16 -11.55 -6.58
N SER A 173 -17.03 -10.89 -5.80
CA SER A 173 -17.41 -9.50 -6.07
C SER A 173 -16.22 -8.55 -5.98
N ALA A 174 -15.43 -8.62 -4.91
CA ALA A 174 -14.25 -7.76 -4.75
C ALA A 174 -13.23 -7.93 -5.89
N LEU A 175 -12.98 -9.18 -6.32
CA LEU A 175 -12.12 -9.45 -7.48
C LEU A 175 -12.73 -8.93 -8.78
N MET A 176 -14.05 -9.06 -8.92
CA MET A 176 -14.78 -8.57 -10.07
C MET A 176 -14.69 -7.05 -10.19
N ASP A 177 -14.98 -6.33 -9.10
CA ASP A 177 -14.95 -4.88 -9.03
C ASP A 177 -13.54 -4.34 -9.31
N GLU A 178 -12.50 -4.97 -8.74
CA GLU A 178 -11.12 -4.52 -8.88
C GLU A 178 -10.56 -4.77 -10.28
N PHE A 179 -10.85 -5.93 -10.88
CA PHE A 179 -10.19 -6.32 -12.13
C PHE A 179 -11.04 -6.15 -13.38
N TRP A 180 -12.36 -6.07 -13.29
CA TRP A 180 -13.25 -5.91 -14.46
C TRP A 180 -14.08 -4.64 -14.43
N GLY A 181 -14.18 -3.95 -13.28
CA GLY A 181 -14.93 -2.70 -13.14
C GLY A 181 -16.46 -2.87 -13.24
N TYR A 182 -17.18 -1.78 -13.03
CA TYR A 182 -18.65 -1.80 -12.99
C TYR A 182 -19.31 -1.91 -14.38
N ASP A 183 -18.63 -1.45 -15.45
CA ASP A 183 -19.20 -1.39 -16.81
C ASP A 183 -18.93 -2.65 -17.65
N SER A 184 -18.39 -3.70 -17.05
CA SER A 184 -18.07 -4.90 -17.79
C SER A 184 -19.29 -5.84 -17.89
N SER A 185 -19.48 -6.46 -19.04
CA SER A 185 -20.45 -7.54 -19.23
C SER A 185 -20.02 -8.86 -18.53
N ALA A 186 -18.89 -8.83 -17.83
CA ALA A 186 -18.34 -9.96 -17.10
C ALA A 186 -19.21 -10.29 -15.88
N THR A 187 -19.31 -11.57 -15.56
CA THR A 187 -20.07 -12.09 -14.42
C THR A 187 -19.15 -12.69 -13.38
N SER A 188 -19.64 -13.00 -12.19
CA SER A 188 -18.85 -13.70 -11.16
C SER A 188 -18.22 -15.02 -11.67
N ARG A 189 -18.83 -15.66 -12.67
CA ARG A 189 -18.25 -16.84 -13.35
C ARG A 189 -16.95 -16.53 -14.11
N THR A 190 -16.78 -15.27 -14.55
CA THR A 190 -15.54 -14.82 -15.18
C THR A 190 -14.36 -14.97 -14.23
N VAL A 191 -14.55 -14.61 -12.96
CA VAL A 191 -13.52 -14.79 -11.92
C VAL A 191 -13.14 -16.26 -11.81
N ASP A 192 -14.11 -17.16 -11.74
CA ASP A 192 -13.87 -18.61 -11.61
C ASP A 192 -13.05 -19.17 -12.79
N VAL A 193 -13.32 -18.69 -14.01
CA VAL A 193 -12.56 -19.06 -15.22
C VAL A 193 -11.10 -18.60 -15.11
N TYR A 194 -10.87 -17.35 -14.65
CA TYR A 194 -9.51 -16.85 -14.50
C TYR A 194 -8.76 -17.51 -13.35
N ILE A 195 -9.43 -17.90 -12.27
CA ILE A 195 -8.83 -18.71 -11.21
C ILE A 195 -8.43 -20.09 -11.72
N ALA A 196 -9.25 -20.71 -12.55
CA ALA A 196 -8.91 -22.01 -13.17
C ALA A 196 -7.65 -21.86 -14.05
N LYS A 197 -7.58 -20.84 -14.91
CA LYS A 197 -6.39 -20.52 -15.71
C LYS A 197 -5.17 -20.24 -14.84
N LEU A 198 -5.33 -19.48 -13.75
CA LEU A 198 -4.25 -19.19 -12.82
C LEU A 198 -3.71 -20.49 -12.20
N ARG A 199 -4.56 -21.38 -11.71
CA ARG A 199 -4.16 -22.68 -11.16
C ARG A 199 -3.44 -23.55 -12.19
N GLU A 200 -3.93 -23.61 -13.41
CA GLU A 200 -3.31 -24.32 -14.52
C GLU A 200 -1.89 -23.80 -14.76
N LYS A 201 -1.73 -22.49 -14.94
CA LYS A 201 -0.44 -21.84 -15.22
C LYS A 201 0.56 -21.96 -14.08
N THR A 202 0.08 -22.00 -12.84
CA THR A 202 0.92 -22.10 -11.64
C THR A 202 1.02 -23.52 -11.08
N SER A 203 0.58 -24.52 -11.81
CA SER A 203 0.62 -25.92 -11.38
C SER A 203 2.04 -26.46 -11.10
N VAL A 204 3.04 -25.87 -11.73
CA VAL A 204 4.47 -26.18 -11.54
C VAL A 204 5.11 -25.46 -10.35
N CYS A 205 4.37 -24.51 -9.71
CA CYS A 205 4.85 -23.78 -8.55
C CYS A 205 4.71 -24.63 -7.28
N ASN A 206 5.75 -24.66 -6.46
CA ASN A 206 5.77 -25.46 -5.24
C ASN A 206 5.53 -24.64 -3.94
N GLY A 207 5.67 -23.33 -3.98
CA GLY A 207 5.65 -22.45 -2.80
C GLY A 207 4.26 -22.03 -2.32
N PHE A 208 3.20 -22.25 -3.08
CA PHE A 208 1.83 -21.86 -2.73
C PHE A 208 0.78 -22.66 -3.46
N GLU A 209 -0.47 -22.45 -3.07
CA GLU A 209 -1.66 -22.89 -3.82
C GLU A 209 -2.79 -21.87 -3.71
N ILE A 210 -3.63 -21.78 -4.73
CA ILE A 210 -4.85 -20.96 -4.71
C ILE A 210 -6.01 -21.85 -4.28
N THR A 211 -6.49 -21.65 -3.07
CA THR A 211 -7.59 -22.45 -2.48
C THR A 211 -8.92 -21.76 -2.62
N THR A 212 -10.00 -22.56 -2.74
CA THR A 212 -11.38 -22.06 -2.73
C THR A 212 -11.88 -21.96 -1.29
N VAL A 213 -12.43 -20.80 -0.93
CA VAL A 213 -13.21 -20.63 0.29
C VAL A 213 -14.69 -20.72 -0.11
N HIS A 214 -15.32 -21.86 0.21
CA HIS A 214 -16.69 -22.16 -0.20
C HIS A 214 -17.67 -21.05 0.20
N GLY A 215 -18.52 -20.66 -0.72
CA GLY A 215 -19.50 -19.58 -0.53
C GLY A 215 -18.95 -18.15 -0.55
N LEU A 216 -17.61 -17.95 -0.49
CA LEU A 216 -16.98 -16.63 -0.42
C LEU A 216 -16.14 -16.30 -1.66
N GLY A 217 -15.09 -17.05 -1.92
CA GLY A 217 -14.13 -16.69 -2.98
C GLY A 217 -12.85 -17.51 -2.91
N TYR A 218 -11.71 -16.84 -2.96
CA TYR A 218 -10.41 -17.48 -3.13
C TYR A 218 -9.33 -16.84 -2.24
N LYS A 219 -8.31 -17.61 -1.90
CA LYS A 219 -7.11 -17.14 -1.20
C LYS A 219 -5.87 -17.91 -1.66
N ALA A 220 -4.69 -17.28 -1.54
CA ALA A 220 -3.42 -17.99 -1.62
C ALA A 220 -3.01 -18.53 -0.24
N VAL A 221 -2.51 -19.75 -0.22
CA VAL A 221 -1.91 -20.39 0.96
C VAL A 221 -0.47 -20.73 0.61
N LEU A 222 0.48 -20.20 1.37
CA LEU A 222 1.89 -20.56 1.23
C LEU A 222 2.12 -21.96 1.82
N LYS A 223 2.98 -22.73 1.20
CA LYS A 223 3.39 -24.07 1.63
C LYS A 223 4.67 -24.01 2.46
#